data_baee0f919998c1e5070c64c5256fa887
#
_entry.id   baee0f919998c1e5070c64c5256fa887
#
_cell.length_a   1.000
_cell.length_b   1.000
_cell.length_c   1.000
_cell.angle_alpha   90.00
_cell.angle_beta   90.00
_cell.angle_gamma   90.00
#
_symmetry.space_group_name_H-M   'P 1'
#
loop_
_entity.id
_entity.type
_entity.pdbx_description
1 polymer ?
#
loop_
_entity_poly.entity_id
_entity_poly.type
_entity_poly.pdbx_seq_one_letter_code
_entity_poly.pdbx_strand_id
1 'polypeptide(L)'
;MCSSDLGMNPLHGPNIDELGPRFPDMSAAYTPKLRELAKNVASDEGIQVREGVYLAALGPSYETPAEIRAFGVMGADLVGMSTVPEVIVAAHCGLQVLGLSIATNLAAGVNPDATLNHEEVIETTERVGEDVRRLLMALLARL
;
A
#
# COMPACT_ATOMS: atom_id res chain seq x y z
N MET A 1 2.19 -4.21 -7.21
CA MET A 1 1.21 -3.26 -6.62
C MET A 1 1.31 -1.96 -7.39
N CYS A 2 0.21 -1.44 -7.89
CA CYS A 2 0.13 -0.08 -8.41
C CYS A 2 -0.56 0.78 -7.36
N SER A 3 -0.32 2.07 -7.36
CA SER A 3 -0.98 2.97 -6.42
C SER A 3 -1.46 4.23 -7.12
N SER A 4 -2.50 4.84 -6.60
CA SER A 4 -3.02 6.12 -7.05
C SER A 4 -3.13 7.06 -5.85
N ASP A 5 -2.67 8.27 -6.02
CA ASP A 5 -2.81 9.35 -5.04
C ASP A 5 -3.90 10.31 -5.52
N LEU A 6 -4.98 10.37 -4.76
CA LEU A 6 -6.06 11.33 -4.97
C LEU A 6 -5.92 12.55 -4.04
N GLY A 7 -4.80 12.64 -3.34
CA GLY A 7 -4.49 13.70 -2.41
C GLY A 7 -3.48 14.71 -2.94
N MET A 8 -2.61 15.16 -2.05
CA MET A 8 -1.51 16.07 -2.38
C MET A 8 -0.27 15.27 -2.78
N ASN A 9 0.27 15.54 -3.97
CA ASN A 9 1.54 14.96 -4.38
C ASN A 9 2.70 15.63 -3.56
N PRO A 10 3.54 14.84 -2.87
CA PRO A 10 4.62 15.37 -2.03
C PRO A 10 5.72 16.08 -2.84
N LEU A 11 5.78 15.91 -4.16
CA LEU A 11 6.72 16.61 -5.04
C LEU A 11 6.18 17.98 -5.52
N HIS A 12 5.10 18.49 -4.95
CA HIS A 12 4.58 19.81 -5.23
C HIS A 12 5.60 20.89 -4.80
N GLY A 13 5.75 21.93 -5.62
CA GLY A 13 6.71 23.02 -5.35
C GLY A 13 8.02 22.90 -6.15
N PRO A 14 9.09 23.58 -5.74
CA PRO A 14 10.40 23.49 -6.39
C PRO A 14 10.98 22.08 -6.32
N ASN A 15 11.62 21.64 -7.39
CA ASN A 15 12.35 20.37 -7.37
C ASN A 15 13.65 20.50 -6.59
N ILE A 16 14.08 19.43 -5.95
CA ILE A 16 15.41 19.26 -5.36
C ILE A 16 16.20 18.36 -6.31
N ASP A 17 16.90 18.96 -7.27
CA ASP A 17 17.53 18.25 -8.39
C ASP A 17 18.57 17.21 -7.95
N GLU A 18 19.19 17.41 -6.77
CA GLU A 18 20.14 16.49 -6.16
C GLU A 18 19.47 15.16 -5.71
N LEU A 19 18.17 15.17 -5.46
CA LEU A 19 17.42 13.98 -5.04
C LEU A 19 16.82 13.23 -6.21
N GLY A 20 16.43 13.92 -7.29
CA GLY A 20 15.84 13.25 -8.43
C GLY A 20 15.24 14.20 -9.49
N PRO A 21 14.75 13.64 -10.60
CA PRO A 21 14.22 14.41 -11.71
C PRO A 21 12.89 15.06 -11.36
N ARG A 22 12.57 16.20 -11.98
CA ARG A 22 11.28 16.89 -11.80
C ARG A 22 10.06 16.03 -12.08
N PHE A 23 10.17 15.10 -13.03
CA PHE A 23 9.09 14.22 -13.48
C PHE A 23 9.56 12.76 -13.40
N PRO A 24 9.50 12.11 -12.21
CA PRO A 24 9.89 10.72 -12.05
C PRO A 24 8.90 9.78 -12.77
N ASP A 25 9.43 8.72 -13.37
CA ASP A 25 8.61 7.62 -13.91
C ASP A 25 8.07 6.75 -12.77
N MET A 26 6.75 6.64 -12.67
CA MET A 26 6.06 5.84 -11.66
C MET A 26 5.65 4.45 -12.17
N SER A 27 5.98 4.06 -13.41
CA SER A 27 5.56 2.79 -14.02
C SER A 27 6.05 1.57 -13.25
N ALA A 28 7.19 1.68 -12.57
CA ALA A 28 7.79 0.63 -11.75
C ALA A 28 8.08 1.11 -10.32
N ALA A 29 7.25 2.01 -9.78
CA ALA A 29 7.40 2.59 -8.44
C ALA A 29 7.55 1.52 -7.35
N TYR A 30 6.82 0.41 -7.48
CA TYR A 30 7.05 -0.79 -6.68
C TYR A 30 7.91 -1.78 -7.47
N THR A 31 9.11 -2.03 -7.01
CA THR A 31 10.15 -2.78 -7.71
C THR A 31 9.71 -4.21 -8.03
N PRO A 32 9.62 -4.62 -9.32
CA PRO A 32 9.11 -5.93 -9.71
C PRO A 32 9.88 -7.10 -9.07
N LYS A 33 11.21 -7.02 -9.01
CA LYS A 33 12.06 -8.06 -8.39
C LYS A 33 11.77 -8.25 -6.90
N LEU A 34 11.50 -7.15 -6.17
CA LEU A 34 11.16 -7.21 -4.75
C LEU A 34 9.76 -7.82 -4.54
N ARG A 35 8.81 -7.54 -5.43
CA ARG A 35 7.47 -8.16 -5.38
C ARG A 35 7.54 -9.66 -5.61
N GLU A 36 8.31 -10.12 -6.61
CA GLU A 36 8.55 -11.56 -6.85
C GLU A 36 9.25 -12.21 -5.65
N LEU A 37 10.29 -11.59 -5.11
CA LEU A 37 10.96 -12.07 -3.92
C LEU A 37 9.98 -12.22 -2.75
N ALA A 38 9.14 -11.23 -2.51
CA ALA A 38 8.15 -11.26 -1.42
C ALA A 38 7.15 -12.41 -1.58
N LYS A 39 6.66 -12.68 -2.80
CA LYS A 39 5.76 -13.82 -3.07
C LYS A 39 6.45 -15.16 -2.83
N ASN A 40 7.69 -15.32 -3.28
CA ASN A 40 8.44 -16.54 -3.07
C ASN A 40 8.73 -16.80 -1.59
N VAL A 41 9.16 -15.76 -0.85
CA VAL A 41 9.40 -15.85 0.59
C VAL A 41 8.11 -16.18 1.34
N ALA A 42 7.00 -15.52 1.00
CA ALA A 42 5.71 -15.79 1.63
C ALA A 42 5.27 -17.24 1.40
N SER A 43 5.47 -17.77 0.18
CA SER A 43 5.19 -19.17 -0.15
C SER A 43 6.01 -20.14 0.69
N ASP A 44 7.33 -19.89 0.81
CA ASP A 44 8.24 -20.72 1.59
C ASP A 44 7.89 -20.71 3.09
N GLU A 45 7.42 -19.57 3.59
CA GLU A 45 7.00 -19.38 4.98
C GLU A 45 5.55 -19.84 5.26
N GLY A 46 4.82 -20.26 4.24
CA GLY A 46 3.40 -20.64 4.36
C GLY A 46 2.47 -19.45 4.68
N ILE A 47 2.88 -18.23 4.32
CA ILE A 47 2.12 -17.00 4.56
C ILE A 47 1.35 -16.63 3.31
N GLN A 48 0.04 -16.41 3.44
CA GLN A 48 -0.78 -15.97 2.32
C GLN A 48 -0.60 -14.48 2.04
N VAL A 49 -0.14 -14.16 0.83
CA VAL A 49 -0.05 -12.78 0.33
C VAL A 49 -0.78 -12.66 -1.01
N ARG A 50 -1.25 -11.47 -1.31
CA ARG A 50 -1.88 -11.13 -2.59
C ARG A 50 -1.24 -9.87 -3.17
N GLU A 51 -1.22 -9.75 -4.48
CA GLU A 51 -0.93 -8.50 -5.16
C GLU A 51 -2.22 -7.74 -5.42
N GLY A 52 -2.15 -6.42 -5.32
CA GLY A 52 -3.28 -5.56 -5.62
C GLY A 52 -2.86 -4.11 -5.82
N VAL A 53 -3.81 -3.29 -6.22
CA VAL A 53 -3.68 -1.85 -6.38
C VAL A 53 -4.10 -1.17 -5.09
N TYR A 54 -3.17 -0.43 -4.49
CA TYR A 54 -3.44 0.39 -3.30
C TYR A 54 -3.76 1.82 -3.74
N LEU A 55 -4.86 2.36 -3.27
CA LEU A 55 -5.27 3.74 -3.47
C LEU A 55 -5.13 4.51 -2.15
N ALA A 56 -4.46 5.66 -2.19
CA ALA A 56 -4.38 6.55 -1.04
C ALA A 56 -5.47 7.61 -1.11
N ALA A 57 -6.23 7.74 -0.02
CA ALA A 57 -7.15 8.84 0.23
C ALA A 57 -6.62 9.71 1.38
N LEU A 58 -7.02 10.98 1.43
CA LEU A 58 -6.49 11.92 2.42
C LEU A 58 -6.91 11.60 3.86
N GLY A 59 -8.11 11.06 4.06
CA GLY A 59 -8.69 10.97 5.40
C GLY A 59 -8.96 12.37 6.00
N PRO A 60 -9.10 12.52 7.35
CA PRO A 60 -9.05 11.45 8.35
C PRO A 60 -10.33 10.63 8.47
N SER A 61 -11.42 10.98 7.77
CA SER A 61 -12.64 10.17 7.74
C SER A 61 -12.43 8.91 6.90
N TYR A 62 -13.11 7.83 7.27
CA TYR A 62 -13.28 6.69 6.37
C TYR A 62 -14.10 7.10 5.15
N GLU A 63 -13.92 6.35 4.08
CA GLU A 63 -14.59 6.58 2.81
C GLU A 63 -16.09 6.29 2.90
N THR A 64 -16.86 6.97 2.07
CA THR A 64 -18.28 6.64 1.86
C THR A 64 -18.42 5.42 0.94
N PRO A 65 -19.56 4.69 0.99
CA PRO A 65 -19.82 3.59 0.04
C PRO A 65 -19.77 4.02 -1.44
N ALA A 66 -20.05 5.29 -1.72
CA ALA A 66 -19.96 5.82 -3.09
C ALA A 66 -18.51 6.00 -3.56
N GLU A 67 -17.64 6.50 -2.70
CA GLU A 67 -16.20 6.61 -2.95
C GLU A 67 -15.58 5.22 -3.15
N ILE A 68 -15.90 4.25 -2.30
CA ILE A 68 -15.40 2.87 -2.44
C ILE A 68 -15.79 2.27 -3.79
N ARG A 69 -17.02 2.45 -4.25
CA ARG A 69 -17.44 2.00 -5.59
C ARG A 69 -16.66 2.71 -6.70
N ALA A 70 -16.45 4.02 -6.57
CA ALA A 70 -15.68 4.79 -7.54
C ALA A 70 -14.22 4.32 -7.59
N PHE A 71 -13.59 4.08 -6.44
CA PHE A 71 -12.21 3.58 -6.36
C PHE A 71 -12.06 2.19 -6.98
N GLY A 72 -13.05 1.30 -6.77
CA GLY A 72 -13.10 -0.01 -7.44
C GLY A 72 -13.18 0.12 -8.98
N VAL A 73 -13.97 1.07 -9.50
CA VAL A 73 -14.04 1.35 -10.94
C VAL A 73 -12.71 1.87 -11.48
N MET A 74 -11.94 2.62 -10.68
CA MET A 74 -10.58 3.07 -11.00
C MET A 74 -9.53 1.93 -10.93
N GLY A 75 -9.92 0.75 -10.48
CA GLY A 75 -9.04 -0.42 -10.39
C GLY A 75 -8.35 -0.60 -9.04
N ALA A 76 -8.80 0.07 -7.98
CA ALA A 76 -8.27 -0.13 -6.64
C ALA A 76 -8.79 -1.43 -6.02
N ASP A 77 -7.89 -2.18 -5.37
CA ASP A 77 -8.19 -3.37 -4.56
C ASP A 77 -8.18 -3.06 -3.07
N LEU A 78 -7.41 -2.04 -2.66
CA LEU A 78 -7.23 -1.59 -1.29
C LEU A 78 -7.31 -0.07 -1.23
N VAL A 79 -7.78 0.46 -0.12
CA VAL A 79 -7.76 1.88 0.19
C VAL A 79 -7.13 2.12 1.56
N GLY A 80 -6.44 3.23 1.72
CA GLY A 80 -5.88 3.67 3.00
C GLY A 80 -5.36 5.10 2.92
N MET A 81 -4.74 5.59 3.99
CA MET A 81 -4.35 7.00 4.15
C MET A 81 -2.83 7.19 4.17
N SER A 82 -2.05 6.20 3.69
CA SER A 82 -0.58 6.19 3.80
C SER A 82 0.06 5.62 2.52
N THR A 83 1.36 5.31 2.61
CA THR A 83 2.12 4.49 1.64
C THR A 83 2.42 5.23 0.33
N VAL A 84 1.44 5.80 -0.37
CA VAL A 84 1.64 6.38 -1.70
C VAL A 84 2.53 7.62 -1.67
N PRO A 85 2.38 8.58 -0.73
CA PRO A 85 3.29 9.73 -0.64
C PRO A 85 4.74 9.32 -0.43
N GLU A 86 5.00 8.35 0.44
CA GLU A 86 6.34 7.82 0.70
C GLU A 86 6.93 7.12 -0.53
N VAL A 87 6.10 6.36 -1.25
CA VAL A 87 6.52 5.68 -2.49
C VAL A 87 6.85 6.68 -3.59
N ILE A 88 6.08 7.76 -3.73
CA ILE A 88 6.37 8.83 -4.70
C ILE A 88 7.74 9.43 -4.43
N VAL A 89 8.06 9.77 -3.17
CA VAL A 89 9.35 10.33 -2.79
C VAL A 89 10.48 9.30 -3.00
N ALA A 90 10.26 8.05 -2.60
CA ALA A 90 11.24 6.99 -2.79
C ALA A 90 11.56 6.76 -4.28
N ALA A 91 10.54 6.73 -5.13
CA ALA A 91 10.73 6.60 -6.58
C ALA A 91 11.46 7.81 -7.17
N HIS A 92 11.13 9.04 -6.72
CA HIS A 92 11.84 10.25 -7.10
C HIS A 92 13.34 10.17 -6.76
N CYS A 93 13.68 9.63 -5.59
CA CYS A 93 15.07 9.43 -5.14
C CYS A 93 15.75 8.18 -5.75
N GLY A 94 15.11 7.45 -6.65
CA GLY A 94 15.67 6.25 -7.28
C GLY A 94 15.77 5.04 -6.35
N LEU A 95 15.03 5.02 -5.25
CA LEU A 95 15.05 3.90 -4.31
C LEU A 95 14.21 2.72 -4.84
N GLN A 96 14.62 1.51 -4.48
CA GLN A 96 13.82 0.31 -4.69
C GLN A 96 12.76 0.20 -3.59
N VAL A 97 11.51 -0.07 -3.98
CA VAL A 97 10.38 -0.07 -3.05
C VAL A 97 9.63 -1.40 -3.10
N LEU A 98 9.33 -1.92 -1.93
CA LEU A 98 8.34 -2.97 -1.70
C LEU A 98 7.28 -2.42 -0.74
N GLY A 99 6.01 -2.38 -1.17
CA GLY A 99 4.88 -2.04 -0.31
C GLY A 99 4.22 -3.31 0.23
N LEU A 100 4.02 -3.35 1.54
CA LEU A 100 3.23 -4.37 2.23
C LEU A 100 2.10 -3.68 2.98
N SER A 101 0.87 -4.16 2.80
CA SER A 101 -0.30 -3.64 3.49
C SER A 101 -1.08 -4.77 4.14
N ILE A 102 -1.58 -4.53 5.35
CA ILE A 102 -2.50 -5.42 6.04
C ILE A 102 -3.92 -4.96 5.70
N ALA A 103 -4.71 -5.82 5.04
CA ALA A 103 -6.14 -5.59 4.88
C ALA A 103 -6.85 -5.96 6.19
N THR A 104 -7.24 -4.97 6.95
CA THR A 104 -7.76 -5.15 8.31
C THR A 104 -9.26 -5.42 8.34
N ASN A 105 -9.99 -4.87 7.40
CA ASN A 105 -11.45 -4.92 7.33
C ASN A 105 -11.92 -4.74 5.89
N LEU A 106 -13.19 -5.02 5.64
CA LEU A 106 -13.85 -4.67 4.40
C LEU A 106 -14.16 -3.17 4.36
N ALA A 107 -14.02 -2.55 3.19
CA ALA A 107 -14.28 -1.13 3.02
C ALA A 107 -15.79 -0.80 3.15
N ALA A 108 -16.09 0.49 3.34
CA ALA A 108 -17.45 0.98 3.54
C ALA A 108 -18.44 0.53 2.47
N GLY A 109 -19.56 -0.04 2.90
CA GLY A 109 -20.64 -0.52 2.02
C GLY A 109 -20.37 -1.80 1.26
N VAL A 110 -19.23 -2.47 1.47
CA VAL A 110 -18.97 -3.82 0.94
C VAL A 110 -19.79 -4.86 1.71
N ASN A 111 -19.85 -4.71 3.04
CA ASN A 111 -20.80 -5.43 3.87
C ASN A 111 -21.83 -4.42 4.40
N PRO A 112 -23.11 -4.50 3.98
CA PRO A 112 -24.14 -3.56 4.39
C PRO A 112 -24.42 -3.54 5.89
N ASP A 113 -24.17 -4.65 6.58
CA ASP A 113 -24.48 -4.84 8.00
C ASP A 113 -23.30 -4.48 8.92
N ALA A 114 -22.13 -4.15 8.35
CA ALA A 114 -20.94 -3.80 9.12
C ALA A 114 -20.75 -2.28 9.24
N THR A 115 -20.41 -1.86 10.45
CA THR A 115 -19.90 -0.50 10.71
C THR A 115 -18.39 -0.55 10.87
N LEU A 116 -17.69 0.37 10.20
CA LEU A 116 -16.24 0.49 10.33
C LEU A 116 -15.89 1.05 11.71
N ASN A 117 -14.94 0.42 12.38
CA ASN A 117 -14.39 0.91 13.64
C ASN A 117 -12.88 0.66 13.71
N HIS A 118 -12.19 1.42 14.55
CA HIS A 118 -10.74 1.33 14.69
C HIS A 118 -10.28 0.11 15.51
N GLU A 119 -11.15 -0.44 16.32
CA GLU A 119 -10.87 -1.62 17.17
C GLU A 119 -10.61 -2.85 16.28
N GLU A 120 -11.42 -3.06 15.24
CA GLU A 120 -11.23 -4.14 14.26
C GLU A 120 -9.86 -4.08 13.57
N VAL A 121 -9.38 -2.86 13.30
CA VAL A 121 -8.05 -2.63 12.72
C VAL A 121 -6.96 -3.12 13.68
N ILE A 122 -7.06 -2.78 14.97
CA ILE A 122 -6.09 -3.17 15.99
C ILE A 122 -6.08 -4.70 16.15
N GLU A 123 -7.24 -5.31 16.36
CA GLU A 123 -7.38 -6.77 16.55
C GLU A 123 -6.81 -7.56 15.36
N THR A 124 -7.12 -7.12 14.13
CA THR A 124 -6.58 -7.80 12.95
C THR A 124 -5.07 -7.64 12.84
N THR A 125 -4.53 -6.45 13.15
CA THR A 125 -3.10 -6.20 13.11
C THR A 125 -2.35 -7.06 14.13
N GLU A 126 -2.87 -7.19 15.34
CA GLU A 126 -2.30 -8.06 16.38
C GLU A 126 -2.31 -9.54 15.95
N ARG A 127 -3.42 -10.00 15.37
CA ARG A 127 -3.58 -11.38 14.91
C ARG A 127 -2.58 -11.78 13.85
N VAL A 128 -2.26 -10.90 12.90
CA VAL A 128 -1.35 -11.20 11.77
C VAL A 128 0.08 -10.71 12.02
N GLY A 129 0.34 -10.05 13.14
CA GLY A 129 1.61 -9.40 13.43
C GLY A 129 2.81 -10.35 13.39
N GLU A 130 2.67 -11.59 13.89
CA GLU A 130 3.74 -12.58 13.85
C GLU A 130 4.05 -13.03 12.41
N ASP A 131 3.05 -13.24 11.57
CA ASP A 131 3.26 -13.58 10.15
C ASP A 131 3.96 -12.45 9.41
N VAL A 132 3.58 -11.20 9.66
CA VAL A 132 4.25 -10.03 9.08
C VAL A 132 5.70 -9.96 9.54
N ARG A 133 5.97 -10.18 10.82
CA ARG A 133 7.33 -10.20 11.38
C ARG A 133 8.18 -11.30 10.70
N ARG A 134 7.66 -12.53 10.60
CA ARG A 134 8.34 -13.65 9.93
C ARG A 134 8.64 -13.31 8.47
N LEU A 135 7.65 -12.81 7.74
CA LEU A 135 7.81 -12.41 6.34
C LEU A 135 8.92 -11.36 6.18
N LEU A 136 8.91 -10.32 7.00
CA LEU A 136 9.93 -9.26 6.94
C LEU A 136 11.33 -9.78 7.25
N MET A 137 11.49 -10.61 8.28
CA MET A 137 12.79 -11.18 8.64
C MET A 137 13.32 -12.11 7.56
N ALA A 138 12.46 -12.93 6.96
CA ALA A 138 12.84 -13.83 5.87
C ALA A 138 13.16 -13.07 4.57
N LEU A 139 12.47 -11.96 4.29
CA LEU A 139 12.77 -11.06 3.19
C LEU A 139 14.15 -10.40 3.36
N LEU A 140 14.41 -9.81 4.53
CA LEU A 140 15.68 -9.14 4.82
C LEU A 140 16.88 -10.10 4.71
N ALA A 141 16.69 -11.37 5.05
CA ALA A 141 17.73 -12.39 4.93
C ALA A 141 18.07 -12.77 3.46
N ARG A 142 17.24 -12.34 2.49
CA ARG A 142 17.39 -12.69 1.06
C ARG A 142 17.65 -11.46 0.16
N LEU A 143 17.76 -10.26 0.74
CA LEU A 143 18.15 -9.02 0.08
C LEU A 143 19.67 -8.88 0.03
#